data_678116f4d3ac6a6c749577bfc9455ab3
#
_entry.id   678116f4d3ac6a6c749577bfc9455ab3
#
_cell.length_a   1.000
_cell.length_b   1.000
_cell.length_c   1.000
_cell.angle_alpha   90.00
_cell.angle_beta   90.00
_cell.angle_gamma   90.00
#
_symmetry.space_group_name_H-M   'P 1'
#
loop_
_entity.id
_entity.type
_entity.pdbx_description
1 polymer ?
#
loop_
_entity_poly.entity_id
_entity_poly.type
_entity_poly.pdbx_seq_one_letter_code
_entity_poly.pdbx_strand_id
1 'polypeptide(L)'
;ILLFTDDFDQYPLVKGNYEGRPSMRNQSPVSGYKLENIAITGSGVIDGNGDSWRMVTKDRLTEREWKAKIAGGGLVSEDGKTWFPSEKTKKGHSMKEPGLLSASKTTRDYEEVKDYLRPTLLNFTECKKILIEGVTFQNSPAWCLHLLLCEDLNLKNVSAKNPDYAQNGDG
;
A
#
# COMPACT_ATOMS: atom_id res chain seq x y z
N ILE A 1 -16.46 -1.73 10.00
CA ILE A 1 -15.16 -1.37 9.39
C ILE A 1 -14.17 -2.46 9.72
N LEU A 2 -13.48 -2.97 8.70
CA LEU A 2 -12.30 -3.82 8.84
C LEU A 2 -11.06 -2.90 8.71
N LEU A 3 -10.36 -2.67 9.80
CA LEU A 3 -9.14 -1.85 9.84
C LEU A 3 -7.93 -2.78 9.92
N PHE A 4 -6.98 -2.59 9.01
CA PHE A 4 -5.72 -3.33 9.04
C PHE A 4 -4.70 -2.67 9.97
N THR A 5 -3.80 -3.50 10.51
CA THR A 5 -2.78 -3.06 11.48
C THR A 5 -1.72 -2.17 10.83
N ASP A 6 -1.13 -1.29 11.62
CA ASP A 6 0.06 -0.49 11.30
C ASP A 6 1.36 -1.15 11.80
N ASP A 7 1.27 -2.35 12.32
CA ASP A 7 2.44 -3.17 12.65
C ASP A 7 3.01 -3.76 11.34
N PHE A 8 4.06 -3.14 10.81
CA PHE A 8 4.70 -3.51 9.55
C PHE A 8 5.25 -4.94 9.56
N ASP A 9 5.55 -5.50 10.73
CA ASP A 9 6.08 -6.86 10.84
C ASP A 9 5.04 -7.94 10.57
N GLN A 10 3.74 -7.60 10.65
CA GLN A 10 2.64 -8.48 10.26
C GLN A 10 2.53 -8.69 8.73
N TYR A 11 3.26 -7.92 7.93
CA TYR A 11 3.22 -8.00 6.47
C TYR A 11 4.51 -8.64 5.94
N PRO A 12 4.52 -9.92 5.55
CA PRO A 12 5.71 -10.55 5.00
C PRO A 12 6.06 -9.95 3.62
N LEU A 13 7.34 -9.90 3.31
CA LEU A 13 7.80 -9.56 1.97
C LEU A 13 7.53 -10.71 1.00
N VAL A 14 6.88 -10.40 -0.11
CA VAL A 14 6.54 -11.35 -1.16
C VAL A 14 7.01 -10.85 -2.52
N LYS A 15 7.34 -11.78 -3.40
CA LYS A 15 7.60 -11.49 -4.82
C LYS A 15 6.27 -11.29 -5.52
N GLY A 16 6.18 -10.26 -6.34
CA GLY A 16 5.00 -9.95 -7.11
C GLY A 16 5.30 -9.06 -8.30
N ASN A 17 4.28 -8.37 -8.77
CA ASN A 17 4.40 -7.38 -9.83
C ASN A 17 3.92 -6.02 -9.30
N TYR A 18 4.63 -4.96 -9.64
CA TYR A 18 4.26 -3.60 -9.33
C TYR A 18 4.60 -2.71 -10.52
N GLU A 19 3.63 -1.95 -11.01
CA GLU A 19 3.78 -1.13 -12.22
C GLU A 19 4.28 -1.93 -13.44
N GLY A 20 3.78 -3.16 -13.60
CA GLY A 20 4.17 -4.03 -14.71
C GLY A 20 5.56 -4.69 -14.57
N ARG A 21 6.24 -4.52 -13.43
CA ARG A 21 7.62 -4.99 -13.23
C ARG A 21 7.72 -5.96 -12.05
N PRO A 22 8.55 -7.02 -12.16
CA PRO A 22 8.80 -7.92 -11.03
C PRO A 22 9.37 -7.17 -9.82
N SER A 23 8.69 -7.24 -8.69
CA SER A 23 9.05 -6.46 -7.50
C SER A 23 8.85 -7.26 -6.22
N MET A 24 9.66 -6.95 -5.21
CA MET A 24 9.44 -7.32 -3.83
C MET A 24 8.53 -6.28 -3.16
N ARG A 25 7.49 -6.72 -2.48
CA ARG A 25 6.54 -5.86 -1.76
C ARG A 25 6.09 -6.51 -0.46
N ASN A 26 5.60 -5.71 0.47
CA ASN A 26 4.79 -6.26 1.56
C ASN A 26 3.53 -6.90 0.98
N GLN A 27 3.15 -8.06 1.51
CA GLN A 27 1.95 -8.76 1.08
C GLN A 27 0.71 -7.90 1.33
N SER A 28 -0.14 -7.80 0.32
CA SER A 28 -1.43 -7.12 0.44
C SER A 28 -2.30 -7.84 1.48
N PRO A 29 -2.94 -7.10 2.40
CA PRO A 29 -3.75 -7.71 3.46
C PRO A 29 -4.95 -8.48 2.91
N VAL A 30 -5.48 -8.08 1.76
CA VAL A 30 -6.44 -8.85 0.99
C VAL A 30 -5.76 -9.32 -0.29
N SER A 31 -5.40 -10.58 -0.38
CA SER A 31 -4.63 -11.10 -1.52
C SER A 31 -5.12 -12.45 -2.01
N GLY A 32 -4.95 -12.69 -3.31
CA GLY A 32 -5.28 -13.96 -3.96
C GLY A 32 -4.43 -14.20 -5.21
N TYR A 33 -4.05 -15.44 -5.42
CA TYR A 33 -3.32 -15.87 -6.60
C TYR A 33 -3.93 -17.13 -7.20
N LYS A 34 -4.31 -17.06 -8.47
CA LYS A 34 -4.93 -18.18 -9.20
C LYS A 34 -6.18 -18.75 -8.52
N LEU A 35 -6.93 -17.89 -7.84
CA LEU A 35 -8.19 -18.28 -7.22
C LEU A 35 -9.34 -18.15 -8.21
N GLU A 36 -10.40 -18.92 -7.97
CA GLU A 36 -11.62 -18.90 -8.78
C GLU A 36 -12.87 -18.84 -7.89
N ASN A 37 -13.93 -18.21 -8.41
CA ASN A 37 -15.22 -18.03 -7.71
C ASN A 37 -15.07 -17.25 -6.39
N ILE A 38 -14.49 -16.06 -6.45
CA ILE A 38 -14.27 -15.18 -5.29
C ILE A 38 -15.38 -14.14 -5.22
N ALA A 39 -15.89 -13.87 -4.01
CA ALA A 39 -16.78 -12.75 -3.78
C ALA A 39 -16.40 -11.96 -2.54
N ILE A 40 -16.41 -10.61 -2.66
CA ILE A 40 -16.35 -9.67 -1.54
C ILE A 40 -17.62 -8.82 -1.66
N THR A 41 -18.57 -9.02 -0.76
CA THR A 41 -19.88 -8.37 -0.84
C THR A 41 -20.30 -7.75 0.48
N GLY A 42 -21.24 -6.80 0.40
CA GLY A 42 -21.79 -6.13 1.57
C GLY A 42 -21.67 -4.61 1.47
N SER A 43 -21.97 -3.92 2.58
CA SER A 43 -21.93 -2.45 2.67
C SER A 43 -20.82 -1.94 3.62
N GLY A 44 -19.83 -2.80 3.87
CA GLY A 44 -18.74 -2.53 4.81
C GLY A 44 -17.65 -1.64 4.23
N VAL A 45 -16.76 -1.22 5.13
CA VAL A 45 -15.54 -0.46 4.80
C VAL A 45 -14.32 -1.31 5.14
N ILE A 46 -13.40 -1.41 4.19
CA ILE A 46 -12.09 -2.03 4.33
C ILE A 46 -11.07 -0.89 4.31
N ASP A 47 -10.40 -0.66 5.42
CA ASP A 47 -9.46 0.43 5.63
C ASP A 47 -8.03 -0.12 5.76
N GLY A 48 -7.15 0.35 4.89
CA GLY A 48 -5.77 -0.11 4.81
C GLY A 48 -4.82 0.55 5.82
N ASN A 49 -5.31 1.49 6.64
CA ASN A 49 -4.49 2.26 7.59
C ASN A 49 -3.26 2.92 6.93
N GLY A 50 -3.44 3.39 5.71
CA GLY A 50 -2.35 3.83 4.84
C GLY A 50 -1.59 5.06 5.36
N ASP A 51 -2.19 5.84 6.25
CA ASP A 51 -1.52 7.01 6.85
C ASP A 51 -0.30 6.63 7.70
N SER A 52 -0.25 5.41 8.22
CA SER A 52 0.91 4.89 8.94
C SER A 52 2.07 4.51 8.01
N TRP A 53 1.76 4.26 6.73
CA TRP A 53 2.74 3.81 5.73
C TRP A 53 3.31 4.93 4.87
N ARG A 54 2.50 5.96 4.62
CA ARG A 54 2.83 6.98 3.61
C ARG A 54 3.72 8.07 4.19
N MET A 55 4.80 8.37 3.49
CA MET A 55 5.48 9.64 3.67
C MET A 55 4.57 10.79 3.19
N VAL A 56 4.75 11.98 3.72
CA VAL A 56 4.00 13.15 3.32
C VAL A 56 4.88 14.39 3.31
N THR A 57 4.68 15.25 2.31
CA THR A 57 5.38 16.53 2.23
C THR A 57 4.60 17.63 2.96
N LYS A 58 5.32 18.57 3.56
CA LYS A 58 4.76 19.62 4.39
C LYS A 58 3.72 20.48 3.65
N ASP A 59 3.92 20.72 2.36
CA ASP A 59 3.04 21.52 1.50
C ASP A 59 1.66 20.87 1.25
N ARG A 60 1.52 19.59 1.54
CA ARG A 60 0.26 18.84 1.44
C ARG A 60 -0.60 18.90 2.69
N LEU A 61 -0.08 19.46 3.77
CA LEU A 61 -0.72 19.50 5.07
C LEU A 61 -0.85 20.94 5.56
N THR A 62 -1.88 21.18 6.37
CA THR A 62 -1.94 22.42 7.16
C THR A 62 -0.86 22.41 8.25
N GLU A 63 -0.48 23.59 8.77
CA GLU A 63 0.48 23.68 9.87
C GLU A 63 0.05 22.87 11.12
N ARG A 64 -1.25 22.77 11.37
CA ARG A 64 -1.79 21.96 12.47
C ARG A 64 -1.57 20.47 12.24
N GLU A 65 -1.90 19.99 11.05
CA GLU A 65 -1.72 18.58 10.67
C GLU A 65 -0.24 18.20 10.65
N TRP A 66 0.62 19.09 10.12
CA TRP A 66 2.06 18.89 10.11
C TRP A 66 2.63 18.72 11.53
N LYS A 67 2.24 19.60 12.46
CA LYS A 67 2.66 19.49 13.86
C LYS A 67 2.14 18.22 14.53
N ALA A 68 0.89 17.85 14.27
CA ALA A 68 0.30 16.62 14.78
C ALA A 68 1.04 15.37 14.24
N LYS A 69 1.40 15.39 12.96
CA LYS A 69 2.14 14.29 12.32
C LYS A 69 3.51 14.09 12.97
N ILE A 70 4.27 15.16 13.19
CA ILE A 70 5.56 15.12 13.87
C ILE A 70 5.41 14.66 15.33
N ALA A 71 4.42 15.14 16.04
CA ALA A 71 4.17 14.75 17.43
C ALA A 71 3.78 13.28 17.58
N GLY A 72 3.21 12.68 16.54
CA GLY A 72 2.86 11.25 16.48
C GLY A 72 4.05 10.32 16.27
N GLY A 73 5.27 10.86 16.09
CA GLY A 73 6.48 10.07 15.84
C GLY A 73 6.96 10.17 14.39
N GLY A 74 7.78 9.19 13.95
CA GLY A 74 8.42 9.19 12.64
C GLY A 74 9.61 10.15 12.56
N LEU A 75 9.99 10.53 11.34
CA LEU A 75 11.21 11.30 11.05
C LEU A 75 10.90 12.45 10.10
N VAL A 76 11.63 13.53 10.22
CA VAL A 76 11.58 14.63 9.25
C VAL A 76 12.88 14.65 8.45
N SER A 77 12.78 14.93 7.14
CA SER A 77 13.95 15.13 6.27
C SER A 77 14.82 16.29 6.78
N GLU A 78 16.10 16.31 6.40
CA GLU A 78 17.07 17.35 6.82
C GLU A 78 16.63 18.76 6.41
N ASP A 79 15.95 18.88 5.27
CA ASP A 79 15.41 20.14 4.77
C ASP A 79 14.08 20.56 5.44
N GLY A 80 13.56 19.74 6.35
CA GLY A 80 12.31 19.99 7.09
C GLY A 80 11.03 19.88 6.27
N LYS A 81 11.08 19.30 5.06
CA LYS A 81 9.94 19.33 4.12
C LYS A 81 9.17 18.03 3.98
N THR A 82 9.78 16.90 4.38
CA THR A 82 9.14 15.58 4.22
C THR A 82 9.15 14.83 5.54
N TRP A 83 8.00 14.29 5.91
CA TRP A 83 7.87 13.37 7.04
C TRP A 83 7.87 11.92 6.53
N PHE A 84 8.56 11.04 7.25
CA PHE A 84 8.62 9.61 6.99
C PHE A 84 8.17 8.82 8.20
N PRO A 85 7.41 7.73 8.04
CA PRO A 85 6.99 6.89 9.16
C PRO A 85 8.15 6.15 9.83
N SER A 86 9.22 5.84 9.11
CA SER A 86 10.37 5.08 9.63
C SER A 86 11.67 5.38 8.88
N GLU A 87 12.80 4.97 9.46
CA GLU A 87 14.12 5.02 8.79
C GLU A 87 14.14 4.14 7.53
N LYS A 88 13.49 2.98 7.53
CA LYS A 88 13.39 2.11 6.35
C LYS A 88 12.64 2.79 5.22
N THR A 89 11.58 3.55 5.53
CA THR A 89 10.87 4.35 4.52
C THR A 89 11.76 5.44 3.95
N LYS A 90 12.46 6.20 4.80
CA LYS A 90 13.40 7.25 4.39
C LYS A 90 14.51 6.68 3.50
N LYS A 91 15.10 5.54 3.90
CA LYS A 91 16.11 4.84 3.11
C LYS A 91 15.59 4.41 1.75
N GLY A 92 14.43 3.75 1.71
CA GLY A 92 13.83 3.30 0.45
C GLY A 92 13.49 4.46 -0.49
N HIS A 93 13.04 5.60 0.06
CA HIS A 93 12.77 6.81 -0.71
C HIS A 93 14.01 7.38 -1.42
N SER A 94 15.18 7.27 -0.81
CA SER A 94 16.45 7.76 -1.39
C SER A 94 17.04 6.84 -2.46
N MET A 95 16.50 5.62 -2.61
CA MET A 95 17.02 4.63 -3.54
C MET A 95 16.26 4.66 -4.88
N LYS A 96 16.97 4.36 -5.96
CA LYS A 96 16.34 4.10 -7.26
C LYS A 96 15.78 2.68 -7.26
N GLU A 97 14.47 2.54 -7.49
CA GLU A 97 13.77 1.26 -7.65
C GLU A 97 14.07 0.24 -6.52
N PRO A 98 13.86 0.59 -5.24
CA PRO A 98 14.27 -0.27 -4.13
C PRO A 98 13.56 -1.63 -4.14
N GLY A 99 12.33 -1.70 -4.63
CA GLY A 99 11.54 -2.93 -4.71
C GLY A 99 11.81 -3.80 -5.94
N LEU A 100 12.51 -3.30 -6.98
CA LEU A 100 12.73 -4.08 -8.21
C LEU A 100 13.53 -5.36 -7.92
N LEU A 101 13.02 -6.51 -8.38
CA LEU A 101 13.74 -7.78 -8.28
C LEU A 101 15.00 -7.76 -9.14
N SER A 102 16.12 -8.12 -8.55
CA SER A 102 17.42 -8.18 -9.21
C SER A 102 18.23 -9.35 -8.66
N ALA A 103 19.02 -10.00 -9.52
CA ALA A 103 19.95 -11.06 -9.11
C ALA A 103 21.08 -10.55 -8.18
N SER A 104 21.34 -9.24 -8.17
CA SER A 104 22.33 -8.61 -7.29
C SER A 104 21.82 -8.27 -5.89
N LYS A 105 20.51 -8.41 -5.65
CA LYS A 105 19.89 -8.12 -4.35
C LYS A 105 19.57 -9.39 -3.59
N THR A 106 19.82 -9.36 -2.30
CA THR A 106 19.46 -10.41 -1.33
C THR A 106 18.14 -10.07 -0.63
N THR A 107 17.57 -11.01 0.10
CA THR A 107 16.40 -10.77 0.96
C THR A 107 16.66 -9.64 1.96
N ARG A 108 17.88 -9.55 2.50
CA ARG A 108 18.28 -8.50 3.46
C ARG A 108 18.17 -7.10 2.85
N ASP A 109 18.52 -6.93 1.58
CA ASP A 109 18.44 -5.63 0.90
C ASP A 109 17.00 -5.12 0.83
N TYR A 110 16.02 -6.01 0.68
CA TYR A 110 14.60 -5.65 0.71
C TYR A 110 14.10 -5.42 2.15
N GLU A 111 14.56 -6.19 3.13
CA GLU A 111 14.21 -5.98 4.55
C GLU A 111 14.67 -4.62 5.07
N GLU A 112 15.79 -4.11 4.58
CA GLU A 112 16.33 -2.80 4.96
C GLU A 112 15.49 -1.61 4.47
N VAL A 113 14.56 -1.85 3.54
CA VAL A 113 13.64 -0.85 2.98
C VAL A 113 12.18 -1.30 3.03
N LYS A 114 11.88 -2.31 3.83
CA LYS A 114 10.59 -3.00 3.88
C LYS A 114 9.41 -2.03 3.99
N ASP A 115 9.47 -1.06 4.89
CA ASP A 115 8.38 -0.14 5.16
C ASP A 115 8.10 0.82 3.98
N TYR A 116 9.08 1.04 3.11
CA TYR A 116 8.88 1.76 1.84
C TYR A 116 8.17 0.91 0.78
N LEU A 117 8.29 -0.41 0.86
CA LEU A 117 7.69 -1.35 -0.08
C LEU A 117 6.20 -1.60 0.26
N ARG A 118 5.44 -0.52 0.32
CA ARG A 118 4.05 -0.49 0.76
C ARG A 118 3.17 -1.50 0.02
N PRO A 119 2.25 -2.22 0.70
CA PRO A 119 1.30 -3.10 0.04
C PRO A 119 0.21 -2.30 -0.67
N THR A 120 -0.40 -2.87 -1.69
CA THR A 120 -1.75 -2.49 -2.13
C THR A 120 -2.78 -3.05 -1.16
N LEU A 121 -3.95 -2.44 -1.02
CA LEU A 121 -4.95 -2.91 -0.05
C LEU A 121 -5.54 -4.25 -0.49
N LEU A 122 -5.90 -4.37 -1.77
CA LEU A 122 -6.34 -5.62 -2.39
C LEU A 122 -5.44 -5.94 -3.57
N ASN A 123 -4.97 -7.19 -3.65
CA ASN A 123 -4.20 -7.71 -4.78
C ASN A 123 -4.71 -9.09 -5.20
N PHE A 124 -5.37 -9.16 -6.35
CA PHE A 124 -5.70 -10.43 -7.00
C PHE A 124 -4.91 -10.56 -8.30
N THR A 125 -4.18 -11.66 -8.43
CA THR A 125 -3.37 -11.94 -9.63
C THR A 125 -3.81 -13.26 -10.24
N GLU A 126 -4.06 -13.26 -11.56
CA GLU A 126 -4.48 -14.43 -12.33
C GLU A 126 -5.73 -15.13 -11.75
N CYS A 127 -6.62 -14.37 -11.10
CA CYS A 127 -7.87 -14.88 -10.52
C CYS A 127 -9.02 -14.83 -11.53
N LYS A 128 -10.04 -15.68 -11.33
CA LYS A 128 -11.20 -15.80 -12.25
C LYS A 128 -12.51 -15.75 -11.49
N LYS A 129 -13.57 -15.26 -12.19
CA LYS A 129 -14.95 -15.17 -11.66
C LYS A 129 -14.97 -14.44 -10.32
N ILE A 130 -14.65 -13.15 -10.38
CA ILE A 130 -14.53 -12.27 -9.21
C ILE A 130 -15.77 -11.35 -9.16
N LEU A 131 -16.44 -11.32 -8.02
CA LEU A 131 -17.48 -10.34 -7.71
C LEU A 131 -17.05 -9.47 -6.54
N ILE A 132 -17.02 -8.15 -6.72
CA ILE A 132 -16.87 -7.20 -5.62
C ILE A 132 -18.09 -6.28 -5.67
N GLU A 133 -18.89 -6.23 -4.60
CA GLU A 133 -20.17 -5.52 -4.59
C GLU A 133 -20.44 -4.79 -3.29
N GLY A 134 -20.72 -3.49 -3.39
CA GLY A 134 -21.22 -2.64 -2.30
C GLY A 134 -20.16 -2.17 -1.29
N VAL A 135 -18.93 -2.67 -1.38
CA VAL A 135 -17.86 -2.45 -0.41
C VAL A 135 -17.07 -1.16 -0.74
N THR A 136 -16.67 -0.45 0.30
CA THR A 136 -15.74 0.67 0.20
C THR A 136 -14.34 0.22 0.62
N PHE A 137 -13.36 0.43 -0.23
CA PHE A 137 -11.93 0.33 0.08
C PHE A 137 -11.40 1.73 0.30
N GLN A 138 -10.65 1.94 1.39
CA GLN A 138 -10.14 3.27 1.67
C GLN A 138 -8.78 3.25 2.35
N ASN A 139 -8.13 4.41 2.33
CA ASN A 139 -6.90 4.69 3.05
C ASN A 139 -5.85 3.59 2.85
N SER A 140 -5.61 3.22 1.59
CA SER A 140 -4.63 2.20 1.23
C SER A 140 -3.20 2.70 1.40
N PRO A 141 -2.25 1.85 1.80
CA PRO A 141 -0.83 2.21 1.81
C PRO A 141 -0.28 2.63 0.43
N ALA A 142 -0.75 1.95 -0.64
CA ALA A 142 -0.48 2.28 -2.04
C ALA A 142 -1.82 2.29 -2.81
N TRP A 143 -1.96 1.66 -3.98
CA TRP A 143 -3.24 1.55 -4.68
C TRP A 143 -4.29 0.79 -3.88
N CYS A 144 -5.55 1.18 -3.99
CA CYS A 144 -6.64 0.45 -3.32
C CYS A 144 -6.85 -0.94 -3.93
N LEU A 145 -6.99 -1.01 -5.25
CA LEU A 145 -7.31 -2.24 -5.96
C LEU A 145 -6.23 -2.55 -7.00
N HIS A 146 -5.60 -3.71 -6.89
CA HIS A 146 -4.66 -4.21 -7.88
C HIS A 146 -5.13 -5.57 -8.40
N LEU A 147 -5.76 -5.55 -9.58
CA LEU A 147 -6.39 -6.68 -10.23
C LEU A 147 -5.60 -7.02 -11.49
N LEU A 148 -4.60 -7.90 -11.37
CA LEU A 148 -3.64 -8.20 -12.43
C LEU A 148 -3.96 -9.51 -13.13
N LEU A 149 -4.12 -9.49 -14.46
CA LEU A 149 -4.40 -10.67 -15.29
C LEU A 149 -5.63 -11.47 -14.80
N CYS A 150 -6.64 -10.79 -14.26
CA CYS A 150 -7.88 -11.39 -13.80
C CYS A 150 -8.88 -11.54 -14.96
N GLU A 151 -9.69 -12.60 -14.92
CA GLU A 151 -10.74 -12.88 -15.90
C GLU A 151 -12.11 -12.88 -15.22
N ASP A 152 -13.15 -12.45 -15.93
CA ASP A 152 -14.54 -12.41 -15.46
C ASP A 152 -14.69 -11.63 -14.15
N LEU A 153 -14.30 -10.35 -14.19
CA LEU A 153 -14.33 -9.43 -13.06
C LEU A 153 -15.61 -8.56 -13.09
N ASN A 154 -16.38 -8.63 -12.03
CA ASN A 154 -17.58 -7.83 -11.82
C ASN A 154 -17.41 -6.91 -10.62
N LEU A 155 -17.37 -5.60 -10.86
CA LEU A 155 -17.37 -4.56 -9.83
C LEU A 155 -18.72 -3.84 -9.84
N LYS A 156 -19.46 -3.87 -8.72
CA LYS A 156 -20.79 -3.24 -8.59
C LYS A 156 -20.83 -2.38 -7.34
N ASN A 157 -21.14 -1.09 -7.51
CA ASN A 157 -21.26 -0.16 -6.38
C ASN A 157 -20.06 -0.18 -5.44
N VAL A 158 -18.85 -0.31 -6.00
CA VAL A 158 -17.58 -0.30 -5.25
C VAL A 158 -17.07 1.12 -5.19
N SER A 159 -16.53 1.50 -4.03
CA SER A 159 -15.83 2.78 -3.85
C SER A 159 -14.39 2.53 -3.48
N ALA A 160 -13.46 3.25 -4.13
CA ALA A 160 -12.06 3.32 -3.73
C ALA A 160 -11.74 4.77 -3.34
N LYS A 161 -11.27 5.01 -2.11
CA LYS A 161 -11.08 6.35 -1.55
C LYS A 161 -9.75 6.45 -0.83
N ASN A 162 -8.95 7.40 -1.24
CA ASN A 162 -7.73 7.78 -0.52
C ASN A 162 -7.71 9.29 -0.26
N PRO A 163 -6.98 9.78 0.75
CA PRO A 163 -6.77 11.21 0.93
C PRO A 163 -6.08 11.83 -0.29
N ASP A 164 -6.40 13.09 -0.59
CA ASP A 164 -5.83 13.82 -1.75
C ASP A 164 -4.30 13.93 -1.72
N TYR A 165 -3.71 13.85 -0.54
CA TYR A 165 -2.25 13.85 -0.35
C TYR A 165 -1.63 12.44 -0.46
N ALA A 166 -2.43 11.40 -0.66
CA ALA A 166 -1.92 10.03 -0.72
C ALA A 166 -1.06 9.81 -1.96
N GLN A 167 0.23 9.65 -1.77
CA GLN A 167 1.14 9.30 -2.85
C GLN A 167 0.87 7.88 -3.35
N ASN A 168 0.64 7.72 -4.66
CA ASN A 168 0.22 6.46 -5.30
C ASN A 168 -1.02 5.88 -4.61
N GLY A 169 -1.97 6.74 -4.31
CA GLY A 169 -3.23 6.37 -3.67
C GLY A 169 -4.38 6.17 -4.66
N ASP A 170 -4.09 5.78 -5.88
CA ASP A 170 -5.09 5.53 -6.90
C ASP A 170 -6.03 4.38 -6.52
N GLY A 171 -7.27 4.47 -6.99
CA GLY A 171 -8.33 3.51 -6.72
C GLY A 171 -8.26 2.24 -7.57
#